data_ca3810b48b0748643c95dd6cab4814b2
#
_entry.id   ca3810b48b0748643c95dd6cab4814b2
#
_cell.length_a   1.000
_cell.length_b   1.000
_cell.length_c   1.000
_cell.angle_alpha   90.00
_cell.angle_beta   90.00
_cell.angle_gamma   90.00
#
_symmetry.space_group_name_H-M   'P 1'
#
loop_
_entity.id
_entity.type
_entity.pdbx_description
1 polymer ?
#
loop_
_entity_poly.entity_id
_entity_poly.type
_entity_poly.pdbx_seq_one_letter_code
_entity_poly.pdbx_strand_id
1 'polypeptide(L)'
;MSDHKIEALRVHRILIPAKAVHSHGSGDVAGINVAILELVTDTGITGWGEASPWPVFTGTAEGNAAALHVHLRPHLIGQDPVQVEKHMNMAEKVLVGHPEAKAALEMALLDITGQITGLSVCELVGGKMRDSMGMSFSVANPDFDADLDDIAAMWDDGVRIFKFKTGFADHKFDLMRCEKLREIYGDEADIRIDYNQGLLAYDAVRCIRDLEAFRPTFVEQPVKMHEREALAHITHTIDTPIMADESVFDPKGALYGAQNRIADIFSLKIMKSGGIRRALEVAAIARAAGIEIYGGCMFETGLAHAAGAHLMAAVPDLVLQCEFYMATYYAADDILTQPFPVKHGRVHVPDGPGLGVAVDPDKLAKYAVAETLT
;
A
#
# COMPACT_ATOMS: atom_id res chain seq x y z
N MET A 1 -14.87 -18.31 -22.74
CA MET A 1 -14.36 -16.97 -23.14
C MET A 1 -15.55 -16.05 -22.99
N SER A 2 -15.36 -14.88 -22.41
CA SER A 2 -16.42 -13.87 -22.32
C SER A 2 -16.66 -13.27 -23.71
N ASP A 3 -17.84 -12.63 -23.90
CA ASP A 3 -18.15 -11.92 -25.14
C ASP A 3 -17.53 -10.50 -25.16
N HIS A 4 -16.70 -10.16 -24.15
CA HIS A 4 -16.06 -8.86 -24.00
C HIS A 4 -14.61 -8.87 -24.50
N LYS A 5 -14.18 -7.79 -25.17
CA LYS A 5 -12.80 -7.57 -25.61
C LYS A 5 -12.31 -6.22 -25.12
N ILE A 6 -11.05 -6.14 -24.73
CA ILE A 6 -10.40 -4.86 -24.43
C ILE A 6 -10.30 -4.07 -25.73
N GLU A 7 -11.04 -2.95 -25.84
CA GLU A 7 -11.04 -2.06 -27.00
C GLU A 7 -9.99 -0.96 -26.86
N ALA A 8 -9.87 -0.38 -25.65
CA ALA A 8 -8.92 0.70 -25.39
C ALA A 8 -8.19 0.53 -24.06
N LEU A 9 -6.95 1.03 -24.05
CA LEU A 9 -6.14 1.22 -22.85
C LEU A 9 -5.66 2.67 -22.87
N ARG A 10 -6.01 3.42 -21.83
CA ARG A 10 -5.55 4.78 -21.60
C ARG A 10 -4.80 4.89 -20.29
N VAL A 11 -3.79 5.76 -20.24
CA VAL A 11 -3.02 6.01 -19.04
C VAL A 11 -3.01 7.50 -18.73
N HIS A 12 -3.49 7.86 -17.55
CA HIS A 12 -3.58 9.22 -17.05
C HIS A 12 -2.52 9.42 -15.97
N ARG A 13 -1.63 10.40 -16.15
CA ARG A 13 -0.68 10.79 -15.11
C ARG A 13 -1.26 11.93 -14.29
N ILE A 14 -1.36 11.75 -12.98
CA ILE A 14 -1.93 12.75 -12.08
C ILE A 14 -1.00 13.04 -10.91
N LEU A 15 -1.13 14.26 -10.38
CA LEU A 15 -0.48 14.70 -9.15
C LEU A 15 -1.52 15.40 -8.27
N ILE A 16 -1.83 14.80 -7.13
CA ILE A 16 -2.69 15.40 -6.12
C ILE A 16 -1.80 15.94 -5.00
N PRO A 17 -1.87 17.25 -4.68
CA PRO A 17 -1.09 17.83 -3.58
C PRO A 17 -1.44 17.20 -2.23
N ALA A 18 -0.46 17.12 -1.33
CA ALA A 18 -0.70 16.79 0.07
C ALA A 18 -1.21 18.01 0.86
N LYS A 19 -1.92 17.75 1.96
CA LYS A 19 -2.31 18.79 2.94
C LYS A 19 -1.10 19.28 3.73
N ALA A 20 -0.13 18.38 4.00
CA ALA A 20 1.11 18.67 4.69
C ALA A 20 2.24 17.78 4.14
N VAL A 21 3.49 18.17 4.39
CA VAL A 21 4.65 17.34 4.04
C VAL A 21 4.68 16.11 4.93
N HIS A 22 4.97 14.95 4.33
CA HIS A 22 5.14 13.68 5.00
C HIS A 22 6.63 13.30 4.97
N SER A 23 7.28 13.34 6.12
CA SER A 23 8.72 13.08 6.27
C SER A 23 9.00 11.68 6.79
N HIS A 24 10.03 11.04 6.27
CA HIS A 24 10.49 9.70 6.67
C HIS A 24 11.97 9.51 6.36
N GLY A 25 12.57 8.41 6.82
CA GLY A 25 14.00 8.13 6.72
C GLY A 25 14.58 8.12 5.30
N SER A 26 13.71 8.00 4.28
CA SER A 26 14.12 7.99 2.85
C SER A 26 13.82 9.30 2.11
N GLY A 27 13.24 10.32 2.77
CA GLY A 27 12.97 11.65 2.19
C GLY A 27 11.53 12.12 2.40
N ASP A 28 11.22 13.29 1.85
CA ASP A 28 9.92 13.94 1.98
C ASP A 28 9.03 13.68 0.76
N VAL A 29 7.72 13.58 0.99
CA VAL A 29 6.71 13.49 -0.06
C VAL A 29 5.67 14.59 0.14
N ALA A 30 5.34 15.31 -0.94
CA ALA A 30 4.44 16.46 -0.93
C ALA A 30 3.15 16.24 -1.73
N GLY A 31 2.86 15.01 -2.12
CA GLY A 31 1.66 14.69 -2.89
C GLY A 31 1.64 13.25 -3.41
N ILE A 32 0.52 12.89 -4.02
CA ILE A 32 0.29 11.60 -4.67
C ILE A 32 0.54 11.75 -6.16
N ASN A 33 1.66 11.19 -6.66
CA ASN A 33 2.06 11.21 -8.07
C ASN A 33 1.97 9.80 -8.65
N VAL A 34 0.93 9.53 -9.44
CA VAL A 34 0.55 8.19 -9.87
C VAL A 34 0.17 8.13 -11.35
N ALA A 35 0.16 6.91 -11.89
CA ALA A 35 -0.40 6.61 -13.20
C ALA A 35 -1.70 5.81 -13.04
N ILE A 36 -2.81 6.37 -13.51
CA ILE A 36 -4.12 5.73 -13.50
C ILE A 36 -4.34 5.03 -14.84
N LEU A 37 -4.65 3.75 -14.78
CA LEU A 37 -4.99 2.92 -15.93
C LEU A 37 -6.51 2.87 -16.11
N GLU A 38 -6.95 3.16 -17.32
CA GLU A 38 -8.33 2.99 -17.80
C GLU A 38 -8.35 1.91 -18.87
N LEU A 39 -9.01 0.79 -18.61
CA LEU A 39 -9.29 -0.26 -19.59
C LEU A 39 -10.76 -0.21 -20.00
N VAL A 40 -11.03 -0.06 -21.28
CA VAL A 40 -12.39 -0.01 -21.83
C VAL A 40 -12.63 -1.25 -22.68
N THR A 41 -13.79 -1.90 -22.49
CA THR A 41 -14.22 -3.02 -23.33
C THR A 41 -15.10 -2.56 -24.49
N ASP A 42 -15.20 -3.37 -25.54
CA ASP A 42 -16.11 -3.16 -26.69
C ASP A 42 -17.60 -3.15 -26.32
N THR A 43 -17.94 -3.53 -25.11
CA THR A 43 -19.29 -3.48 -24.53
C THR A 43 -19.52 -2.27 -23.63
N GLY A 44 -18.52 -1.37 -23.48
CA GLY A 44 -18.60 -0.14 -22.71
C GLY A 44 -18.31 -0.31 -21.21
N ILE A 45 -17.93 -1.50 -20.73
CA ILE A 45 -17.47 -1.69 -19.35
C ILE A 45 -16.07 -1.11 -19.22
N THR A 46 -15.86 -0.28 -18.20
CA THR A 46 -14.56 0.32 -17.89
C THR A 46 -14.03 -0.20 -16.56
N GLY A 47 -12.80 -0.69 -16.56
CA GLY A 47 -12.08 -1.05 -15.35
C GLY A 47 -10.93 -0.11 -15.09
N TRP A 48 -10.68 0.15 -13.82
CA TRP A 48 -9.70 1.11 -13.34
C TRP A 48 -8.59 0.44 -12.53
N GLY A 49 -7.37 0.96 -12.68
CA GLY A 49 -6.22 0.52 -11.89
C GLY A 49 -5.27 1.68 -11.64
N GLU A 50 -4.43 1.54 -10.63
CA GLU A 50 -3.49 2.57 -10.21
C GLU A 50 -2.10 2.00 -10.03
N ALA A 51 -1.10 2.70 -10.56
CA ALA A 51 0.32 2.46 -10.31
C ALA A 51 0.86 3.61 -9.45
N SER A 52 1.15 3.33 -8.19
CA SER A 52 1.62 4.30 -7.18
C SER A 52 3.07 4.02 -6.79
N PRO A 53 4.04 4.47 -7.57
CA PRO A 53 5.45 4.34 -7.23
C PRO A 53 5.89 5.39 -6.23
N TRP A 54 7.01 5.10 -5.57
CA TRP A 54 7.79 6.08 -4.85
C TRP A 54 9.24 6.06 -5.37
N PRO A 55 9.80 7.20 -5.86
CA PRO A 55 11.07 7.22 -6.59
C PRO A 55 12.26 6.61 -5.86
N VAL A 56 12.28 6.71 -4.53
CA VAL A 56 13.36 6.15 -3.69
C VAL A 56 13.12 4.70 -3.30
N PHE A 57 12.02 4.10 -3.74
CA PHE A 57 11.63 2.74 -3.37
C PHE A 57 11.39 1.84 -4.59
N THR A 58 10.48 2.19 -5.49
CA THR A 58 10.00 1.27 -6.54
C THR A 58 10.05 1.86 -7.95
N GLY A 59 10.15 3.17 -8.13
CA GLY A 59 10.23 3.80 -9.45
C GLY A 59 9.43 5.08 -9.58
N THR A 60 9.01 5.42 -10.80
CA THR A 60 8.33 6.69 -11.11
C THR A 60 7.01 6.49 -11.84
N ALA A 61 6.08 7.44 -11.70
CA ALA A 61 4.81 7.43 -12.42
C ALA A 61 5.00 7.44 -13.94
N GLU A 62 6.01 8.16 -14.44
CA GLU A 62 6.42 8.20 -15.85
C GLU A 62 6.82 6.81 -16.36
N GLY A 63 7.68 6.12 -15.60
CA GLY A 63 8.15 4.78 -15.95
C GLY A 63 7.01 3.77 -16.00
N ASN A 64 6.10 3.83 -15.04
CA ASN A 64 4.92 2.95 -15.00
C ASN A 64 3.91 3.28 -16.10
N ALA A 65 3.70 4.57 -16.42
CA ALA A 65 2.85 4.96 -17.56
C ALA A 65 3.41 4.46 -18.88
N ALA A 66 4.72 4.59 -19.11
CA ALA A 66 5.39 4.05 -20.29
C ALA A 66 5.31 2.51 -20.33
N ALA A 67 5.50 1.83 -19.20
CA ALA A 67 5.37 0.38 -19.07
C ALA A 67 3.99 -0.11 -19.51
N LEU A 68 2.93 0.52 -19.01
CA LEU A 68 1.54 0.20 -19.37
C LEU A 68 1.27 0.46 -20.85
N HIS A 69 1.60 1.66 -21.35
CA HIS A 69 1.21 2.08 -22.68
C HIS A 69 2.08 1.45 -23.78
N VAL A 70 3.41 1.43 -23.62
CA VAL A 70 4.33 0.99 -24.68
C VAL A 70 4.49 -0.53 -24.68
N HIS A 71 4.60 -1.15 -23.50
CA HIS A 71 4.99 -2.55 -23.39
C HIS A 71 3.80 -3.49 -23.14
N LEU A 72 2.79 -3.10 -22.35
CA LEU A 72 1.68 -4.00 -22.02
C LEU A 72 0.49 -3.85 -22.98
N ARG A 73 0.12 -2.62 -23.37
CA ARG A 73 -1.03 -2.34 -24.25
C ARG A 73 -1.07 -3.20 -25.54
N PRO A 74 0.03 -3.38 -26.29
CA PRO A 74 -0.01 -4.15 -27.54
C PRO A 74 -0.45 -5.61 -27.38
N HIS A 75 -0.29 -6.16 -26.16
CA HIS A 75 -0.66 -7.54 -25.84
C HIS A 75 -2.05 -7.69 -25.25
N LEU A 76 -2.72 -6.58 -24.95
CA LEU A 76 -4.01 -6.55 -24.26
C LEU A 76 -5.17 -6.22 -25.22
N ILE A 77 -4.97 -5.33 -26.17
CA ILE A 77 -6.02 -4.92 -27.12
C ILE A 77 -6.56 -6.14 -27.89
N GLY A 78 -7.88 -6.26 -27.94
CA GLY A 78 -8.59 -7.38 -28.56
C GLY A 78 -8.65 -8.65 -27.72
N GLN A 79 -8.04 -8.69 -26.55
CA GLN A 79 -8.06 -9.84 -25.64
C GLN A 79 -9.29 -9.83 -24.73
N ASP A 80 -9.65 -10.99 -24.21
CA ASP A 80 -10.72 -11.22 -23.24
C ASP A 80 -10.25 -10.78 -21.83
N PRO A 81 -10.85 -9.74 -21.21
CA PRO A 81 -10.36 -9.18 -19.94
C PRO A 81 -10.47 -10.13 -18.75
N VAL A 82 -11.40 -11.09 -18.75
CA VAL A 82 -11.58 -12.01 -17.62
C VAL A 82 -10.49 -13.07 -17.50
N GLN A 83 -9.58 -13.13 -18.48
CA GLN A 83 -8.42 -14.04 -18.44
C GLN A 83 -7.26 -13.44 -17.62
N VAL A 84 -7.55 -13.01 -16.40
CA VAL A 84 -6.63 -12.22 -15.55
C VAL A 84 -5.25 -12.90 -15.45
N GLU A 85 -5.19 -14.17 -15.04
CA GLU A 85 -3.93 -14.90 -14.89
C GLU A 85 -3.12 -14.99 -16.18
N LYS A 86 -3.79 -15.18 -17.33
CA LYS A 86 -3.13 -15.21 -18.64
C LYS A 86 -2.45 -13.87 -18.94
N HIS A 87 -3.13 -12.75 -18.63
CA HIS A 87 -2.59 -11.41 -18.84
C HIS A 87 -1.45 -11.10 -17.89
N MET A 88 -1.55 -11.49 -16.62
CA MET A 88 -0.47 -11.30 -15.66
C MET A 88 0.76 -12.14 -16.01
N ASN A 89 0.59 -13.39 -16.45
CA ASN A 89 1.70 -14.20 -16.95
C ASN A 89 2.34 -13.63 -18.23
N MET A 90 1.55 -13.02 -19.11
CA MET A 90 2.07 -12.29 -20.28
C MET A 90 2.89 -11.08 -19.80
N ALA A 91 2.37 -10.26 -18.87
CA ALA A 91 3.06 -9.10 -18.34
C ALA A 91 4.42 -9.47 -17.71
N GLU A 92 4.50 -10.59 -16.98
CA GLU A 92 5.77 -11.08 -16.42
C GLU A 92 6.79 -11.47 -17.49
N LYS A 93 6.34 -11.98 -18.65
CA LYS A 93 7.23 -12.40 -19.74
C LYS A 93 7.76 -11.24 -20.58
N VAL A 94 6.95 -10.19 -20.76
CA VAL A 94 7.30 -9.06 -21.65
C VAL A 94 7.97 -7.91 -20.93
N LEU A 95 7.84 -7.83 -19.60
CA LEU A 95 8.33 -6.69 -18.83
C LEU A 95 8.94 -7.13 -17.49
N VAL A 96 10.24 -6.91 -17.33
CA VAL A 96 10.93 -7.13 -16.05
C VAL A 96 10.71 -5.90 -15.13
N GLY A 97 10.48 -6.15 -13.85
CA GLY A 97 10.21 -5.08 -12.89
C GLY A 97 8.85 -4.43 -13.09
N HIS A 98 8.74 -3.14 -12.80
CA HIS A 98 7.50 -2.35 -12.88
C HIS A 98 6.31 -3.02 -12.16
N PRO A 99 6.47 -3.39 -10.87
CA PRO A 99 5.42 -4.10 -10.16
C PRO A 99 4.14 -3.26 -10.07
N GLU A 100 4.21 -1.95 -9.93
CA GLU A 100 3.03 -1.09 -9.86
C GLU A 100 2.26 -1.05 -11.18
N ALA A 101 2.94 -1.04 -12.33
CA ALA A 101 2.25 -1.14 -13.63
C ALA A 101 1.49 -2.47 -13.76
N LYS A 102 2.08 -3.57 -13.27
CA LYS A 102 1.42 -4.88 -13.22
C LYS A 102 0.26 -4.87 -12.22
N ALA A 103 0.42 -4.23 -11.06
CA ALA A 103 -0.65 -4.06 -10.08
C ALA A 103 -1.82 -3.28 -10.67
N ALA A 104 -1.56 -2.16 -11.37
CA ALA A 104 -2.59 -1.39 -12.06
C ALA A 104 -3.33 -2.24 -13.11
N LEU A 105 -2.61 -3.04 -13.89
CA LEU A 105 -3.20 -3.95 -14.87
C LEU A 105 -4.13 -4.97 -14.19
N GLU A 106 -3.66 -5.65 -13.15
CA GLU A 106 -4.48 -6.65 -12.45
C GLU A 106 -5.72 -6.02 -11.80
N MET A 107 -5.57 -4.84 -11.17
CA MET A 107 -6.70 -4.11 -10.59
C MET A 107 -7.78 -3.83 -11.63
N ALA A 108 -7.41 -3.27 -12.79
CA ALA A 108 -8.36 -2.96 -13.86
C ALA A 108 -9.03 -4.21 -14.44
N LEU A 109 -8.29 -5.30 -14.60
CA LEU A 109 -8.84 -6.58 -15.07
C LEU A 109 -9.80 -7.22 -14.06
N LEU A 110 -9.47 -7.16 -12.77
CA LEU A 110 -10.35 -7.65 -11.69
C LEU A 110 -11.58 -6.77 -11.55
N ASP A 111 -11.45 -5.46 -11.72
CA ASP A 111 -12.58 -4.53 -11.72
C ASP A 111 -13.57 -4.84 -12.85
N ILE A 112 -13.09 -4.99 -14.09
CA ILE A 112 -13.94 -5.44 -15.23
C ILE A 112 -14.58 -6.81 -14.93
N THR A 113 -13.80 -7.75 -14.44
CA THR A 113 -14.28 -9.12 -14.16
C THR A 113 -15.39 -9.09 -13.11
N GLY A 114 -15.22 -8.27 -12.07
CA GLY A 114 -16.24 -8.08 -11.04
C GLY A 114 -17.52 -7.45 -11.60
N GLN A 115 -17.40 -6.42 -12.43
CA GLN A 115 -18.57 -5.80 -13.09
C GLN A 115 -19.32 -6.79 -14.01
N ILE A 116 -18.61 -7.65 -14.74
CA ILE A 116 -19.22 -8.68 -15.61
C ILE A 116 -19.92 -9.76 -14.77
N THR A 117 -19.34 -10.17 -13.66
CA THR A 117 -19.84 -11.30 -12.87
C THR A 117 -20.79 -10.89 -11.75
N GLY A 118 -20.88 -9.60 -11.44
CA GLY A 118 -21.64 -9.07 -10.31
C GLY A 118 -20.96 -9.30 -8.95
N LEU A 119 -19.68 -9.67 -8.92
CA LEU A 119 -18.89 -9.95 -7.70
C LEU A 119 -17.92 -8.82 -7.38
N SER A 120 -17.67 -8.59 -6.10
CA SER A 120 -16.60 -7.72 -5.64
C SER A 120 -15.22 -8.37 -5.86
N VAL A 121 -14.16 -7.55 -5.87
CA VAL A 121 -12.79 -8.08 -6.05
C VAL A 121 -12.41 -9.08 -4.94
N CYS A 122 -12.77 -8.85 -3.69
CA CYS A 122 -12.47 -9.81 -2.62
C CYS A 122 -13.20 -11.15 -2.82
N GLU A 123 -14.42 -11.15 -3.37
CA GLU A 123 -15.14 -12.39 -3.70
C GLU A 123 -14.48 -13.14 -4.87
N LEU A 124 -13.95 -12.42 -5.86
CA LEU A 124 -13.22 -13.04 -6.98
C LEU A 124 -11.92 -13.73 -6.55
N VAL A 125 -11.27 -13.24 -5.48
CA VAL A 125 -9.93 -13.73 -5.06
C VAL A 125 -9.96 -14.65 -3.83
N GLY A 126 -11.13 -15.00 -3.30
CA GLY A 126 -11.21 -15.96 -2.20
C GLY A 126 -12.38 -15.80 -1.26
N GLY A 127 -12.99 -14.62 -1.19
CA GLY A 127 -14.13 -14.32 -0.34
C GLY A 127 -13.86 -13.24 0.69
N LYS A 128 -14.92 -12.65 1.21
CA LYS A 128 -14.89 -11.52 2.15
C LYS A 128 -14.87 -12.04 3.59
N MET A 129 -13.72 -12.00 4.26
CA MET A 129 -13.55 -12.43 5.65
C MET A 129 -13.97 -11.36 6.65
N ARG A 130 -13.99 -10.08 6.26
CA ARG A 130 -14.35 -8.92 7.13
C ARG A 130 -14.88 -7.75 6.32
N ASP A 131 -15.73 -6.94 6.96
CA ASP A 131 -16.31 -5.74 6.34
C ASP A 131 -15.48 -4.47 6.58
N SER A 132 -14.62 -4.48 7.59
CA SER A 132 -13.76 -3.34 7.92
C SER A 132 -12.52 -3.75 8.69
N MET A 133 -11.49 -2.89 8.66
CA MET A 133 -10.22 -3.04 9.37
C MET A 133 -9.96 -1.79 10.22
N GLY A 134 -9.22 -1.93 11.32
CA GLY A 134 -8.68 -0.80 12.07
C GLY A 134 -7.70 -0.01 11.20
N MET A 135 -7.75 1.30 11.31
CA MET A 135 -6.85 2.20 10.58
C MET A 135 -5.65 2.57 11.44
N SER A 136 -4.46 2.38 10.90
CA SER A 136 -3.21 2.91 11.43
C SER A 136 -2.94 4.27 10.79
N PHE A 137 -2.81 5.31 11.61
CA PHE A 137 -2.49 6.66 11.15
C PHE A 137 -0.99 6.94 11.29
N SER A 138 -0.35 7.50 10.27
CA SER A 138 1.07 7.84 10.35
C SER A 138 1.30 9.23 10.92
N VAL A 139 2.21 9.29 11.88
CA VAL A 139 2.74 10.48 12.54
C VAL A 139 4.08 10.80 11.86
N ALA A 140 4.11 11.81 11.01
CA ALA A 140 5.21 12.02 10.06
C ALA A 140 5.54 13.50 9.80
N ASN A 141 4.93 14.43 10.53
CA ASN A 141 5.25 15.84 10.41
C ASN A 141 6.57 16.14 11.16
N PRO A 142 7.52 16.89 10.58
CA PRO A 142 8.69 17.38 11.30
C PRO A 142 8.34 18.30 12.49
N ASP A 143 7.22 19.00 12.40
CA ASP A 143 6.62 19.75 13.51
C ASP A 143 5.71 18.81 14.32
N PHE A 144 6.23 18.33 15.45
CA PHE A 144 5.50 17.37 16.29
C PHE A 144 4.28 17.97 16.99
N ASP A 145 4.25 19.28 17.23
CA ASP A 145 3.06 19.94 17.80
C ASP A 145 1.88 19.85 16.81
N ALA A 146 2.14 19.99 15.50
CA ALA A 146 1.12 19.74 14.47
C ALA A 146 0.67 18.28 14.42
N ASP A 147 1.60 17.31 14.56
CA ASP A 147 1.24 15.90 14.69
C ASP A 147 0.37 15.61 15.91
N LEU A 148 0.59 16.30 17.05
CA LEU A 148 -0.23 16.12 18.25
C LEU A 148 -1.68 16.59 18.03
N ASP A 149 -1.89 17.66 17.28
CA ASP A 149 -3.23 18.13 16.91
C ASP A 149 -3.93 17.10 16.00
N ASP A 150 -3.22 16.56 15.02
CA ASP A 150 -3.73 15.50 14.13
C ASP A 150 -4.04 14.21 14.92
N ILE A 151 -3.16 13.79 15.83
CA ILE A 151 -3.37 12.63 16.70
C ILE A 151 -4.62 12.82 17.55
N ALA A 152 -4.83 14.00 18.15
CA ALA A 152 -6.01 14.30 18.96
C ALA A 152 -7.29 14.19 18.13
N ALA A 153 -7.32 14.78 16.93
CA ALA A 153 -8.44 14.67 16.01
C ALA A 153 -8.73 13.23 15.60
N MET A 154 -7.69 12.44 15.29
CA MET A 154 -7.81 11.03 14.94
C MET A 154 -8.28 10.19 16.14
N TRP A 155 -7.81 10.49 17.34
CA TRP A 155 -8.25 9.82 18.57
C TRP A 155 -9.74 10.00 18.81
N ASP A 156 -10.24 11.23 18.63
CA ASP A 156 -11.66 11.56 18.76
C ASP A 156 -12.52 10.86 17.69
N ASP A 157 -11.97 10.64 16.48
CA ASP A 157 -12.62 9.83 15.43
C ASP A 157 -12.51 8.30 15.67
N GLY A 158 -11.83 7.87 16.74
CA GLY A 158 -11.75 6.45 17.13
C GLY A 158 -10.48 5.72 16.69
N VAL A 159 -9.51 6.40 16.09
CA VAL A 159 -8.18 5.80 15.81
C VAL A 159 -7.46 5.50 17.11
N ARG A 160 -6.81 4.35 17.18
CA ARG A 160 -6.01 3.91 18.34
C ARG A 160 -4.61 3.44 17.94
N ILE A 161 -4.31 3.39 16.64
CA ILE A 161 -3.08 2.88 16.08
C ILE A 161 -2.32 4.04 15.42
N PHE A 162 -1.12 4.34 15.94
CA PHE A 162 -0.28 5.44 15.47
C PHE A 162 1.09 4.92 15.06
N LYS A 163 1.43 5.09 13.78
CA LYS A 163 2.71 4.66 13.23
C LYS A 163 3.64 5.86 13.07
N PHE A 164 4.68 5.94 13.91
CA PHE A 164 5.68 6.98 13.83
C PHE A 164 6.65 6.73 12.69
N LYS A 165 6.69 7.64 11.74
CA LYS A 165 7.80 7.72 10.79
C LYS A 165 9.02 8.26 11.51
N THR A 166 10.14 7.55 11.45
CA THR A 166 11.35 7.81 12.22
C THR A 166 12.57 7.88 11.31
N GLY A 167 13.72 8.28 11.85
CA GLY A 167 14.96 8.31 11.10
C GLY A 167 15.14 9.52 10.16
N PHE A 168 14.20 10.46 10.11
CA PHE A 168 14.37 11.74 9.41
C PHE A 168 14.97 12.84 10.32
N ALA A 169 14.87 12.67 11.63
CA ALA A 169 15.46 13.50 12.67
C ALA A 169 16.42 12.66 13.54
N ASP A 170 16.92 13.21 14.61
CA ASP A 170 17.78 12.47 15.52
C ASP A 170 16.99 11.48 16.40
N HIS A 171 17.69 10.47 16.92
CA HIS A 171 17.08 9.43 17.75
C HIS A 171 16.41 9.96 19.03
N LYS A 172 16.87 11.08 19.60
CA LYS A 172 16.24 11.70 20.76
C LYS A 172 14.85 12.25 20.45
N PHE A 173 14.69 12.78 19.24
CA PHE A 173 13.39 13.24 18.76
C PHE A 173 12.42 12.04 18.64
N ASP A 174 12.87 10.90 18.13
CA ASP A 174 12.04 9.70 18.03
C ASP A 174 11.59 9.20 19.42
N LEU A 175 12.50 9.17 20.41
CA LEU A 175 12.17 8.81 21.79
C LEU A 175 11.19 9.78 22.43
N MET A 176 11.42 11.09 22.29
CA MET A 176 10.54 12.15 22.82
C MET A 176 9.10 12.03 22.31
N ARG A 177 8.91 11.76 21.01
CA ARG A 177 7.57 11.58 20.43
C ARG A 177 6.84 10.37 21.04
N CYS A 178 7.53 9.23 21.18
CA CYS A 178 6.97 8.04 21.80
C CYS A 178 6.62 8.28 23.28
N GLU A 179 7.51 8.94 24.04
CA GLU A 179 7.28 9.31 25.43
C GLU A 179 6.03 10.20 25.56
N LYS A 180 5.93 11.22 24.70
CA LYS A 180 4.80 12.15 24.73
C LYS A 180 3.46 11.47 24.43
N LEU A 181 3.43 10.54 23.47
CA LEU A 181 2.21 9.79 23.18
C LEU A 181 1.80 8.90 24.38
N ARG A 182 2.78 8.23 25.03
CA ARG A 182 2.52 7.45 26.24
C ARG A 182 2.06 8.28 27.42
N GLU A 183 2.60 9.50 27.59
CA GLU A 183 2.14 10.42 28.63
C GLU A 183 0.65 10.80 28.45
N ILE A 184 0.22 11.05 27.20
CA ILE A 184 -1.14 11.54 26.91
C ILE A 184 -2.17 10.39 26.88
N TYR A 185 -1.86 9.28 26.19
CA TYR A 185 -2.83 8.22 25.87
C TYR A 185 -2.54 6.88 26.57
N GLY A 186 -1.44 6.77 27.29
CA GLY A 186 -1.07 5.53 27.99
C GLY A 186 -0.95 4.33 27.03
N ASP A 187 -1.37 3.17 27.52
CA ASP A 187 -1.32 1.89 26.76
C ASP A 187 -2.49 1.70 25.80
N GLU A 188 -3.48 2.61 25.81
CA GLU A 188 -4.58 2.55 24.85
C GLU A 188 -4.15 2.93 23.43
N ALA A 189 -3.05 3.70 23.28
CA ALA A 189 -2.45 3.97 21.99
C ALA A 189 -1.53 2.82 21.57
N ASP A 190 -1.83 2.18 20.44
CA ASP A 190 -0.93 1.23 19.76
C ASP A 190 0.16 2.03 19.02
N ILE A 191 1.39 2.00 19.54
CA ILE A 191 2.55 2.65 18.92
C ILE A 191 3.20 1.67 17.95
N ARG A 192 3.48 2.14 16.74
CA ARG A 192 4.26 1.43 15.72
C ARG A 192 5.36 2.33 15.22
N ILE A 193 6.49 1.77 14.87
CA ILE A 193 7.67 2.52 14.45
C ILE A 193 8.03 2.11 13.04
N ASP A 194 8.30 3.08 12.16
CA ASP A 194 8.73 2.80 10.81
C ASP A 194 9.93 3.70 10.44
N TYR A 195 11.07 3.06 10.24
CA TYR A 195 12.31 3.73 9.90
C TYR A 195 12.49 3.98 8.40
N ASN A 196 11.72 3.32 7.54
CA ASN A 196 11.89 3.39 6.09
C ASN A 196 13.38 3.31 5.69
N GLN A 197 14.09 2.32 6.21
CA GLN A 197 15.53 2.08 5.96
C GLN A 197 16.48 3.14 6.56
N GLY A 198 16.03 3.92 7.54
CA GLY A 198 16.76 5.10 8.06
C GLY A 198 17.92 4.80 9.00
N LEU A 199 18.01 3.59 9.59
CA LEU A 199 19.10 3.26 10.51
C LEU A 199 20.31 2.65 9.79
N LEU A 200 21.47 2.90 10.38
CA LEU A 200 22.70 2.18 10.02
C LEU A 200 22.72 0.82 10.75
N ALA A 201 23.08 -0.25 10.05
CA ALA A 201 23.01 -1.62 10.58
C ALA A 201 23.77 -1.81 11.91
N TYR A 202 24.93 -1.14 12.09
CA TYR A 202 25.73 -1.26 13.31
C TYR A 202 25.09 -0.59 14.53
N ASP A 203 24.15 0.35 14.35
CA ASP A 203 23.52 1.11 15.44
C ASP A 203 22.04 0.71 15.67
N ALA A 204 21.45 -0.04 14.75
CA ALA A 204 20.03 -0.35 14.74
C ALA A 204 19.55 -1.05 16.01
N VAL A 205 20.30 -2.06 16.49
CA VAL A 205 19.96 -2.80 17.73
C VAL A 205 19.87 -1.86 18.93
N ARG A 206 20.82 -0.91 19.06
CA ARG A 206 20.82 0.06 20.16
C ARG A 206 19.59 0.98 20.08
N CYS A 207 19.35 1.57 18.92
CA CYS A 207 18.22 2.48 18.73
C CYS A 207 16.86 1.81 19.00
N ILE A 208 16.69 0.56 18.53
CA ILE A 208 15.44 -0.16 18.75
C ILE A 208 15.26 -0.54 20.22
N ARG A 209 16.34 -0.95 20.92
CA ARG A 209 16.27 -1.24 22.37
C ARG A 209 15.85 -0.03 23.19
N ASP A 210 16.31 1.17 22.85
CA ASP A 210 15.88 2.40 23.52
C ASP A 210 14.37 2.64 23.36
N LEU A 211 13.77 2.22 22.22
CA LEU A 211 12.33 2.33 21.94
C LEU A 211 11.48 1.25 22.64
N GLU A 212 12.06 0.11 23.06
CA GLU A 212 11.32 -0.96 23.74
C GLU A 212 10.65 -0.51 25.04
N ALA A 213 11.21 0.52 25.70
CA ALA A 213 10.59 1.15 26.88
C ALA A 213 9.17 1.67 26.62
N PHE A 214 8.86 2.04 25.38
CA PHE A 214 7.55 2.53 24.95
C PHE A 214 6.64 1.42 24.41
N ARG A 215 7.10 0.17 24.41
CA ARG A 215 6.33 -1.02 24.00
C ARG A 215 5.68 -0.87 22.63
N PRO A 216 6.43 -0.59 21.55
CA PRO A 216 5.85 -0.57 20.21
C PRO A 216 5.39 -1.96 19.81
N THR A 217 4.29 -2.05 19.06
CA THR A 217 3.77 -3.32 18.55
C THR A 217 4.73 -3.96 17.56
N PHE A 218 5.43 -3.14 16.77
CA PHE A 218 6.52 -3.58 15.89
C PHE A 218 7.44 -2.41 15.49
N VAL A 219 8.60 -2.76 14.94
CA VAL A 219 9.50 -1.84 14.25
C VAL A 219 9.62 -2.27 12.78
N GLU A 220 9.21 -1.39 11.86
CA GLU A 220 9.22 -1.61 10.41
C GLU A 220 10.52 -1.16 9.78
N GLN A 221 11.09 -1.99 8.94
CA GLN A 221 12.24 -1.80 8.03
C GLN A 221 13.33 -0.85 8.59
N PRO A 222 14.01 -1.25 9.66
CA PRO A 222 15.01 -0.38 10.29
C PRO A 222 16.24 -0.13 9.41
N VAL A 223 16.70 -1.13 8.65
CA VAL A 223 17.91 -1.09 7.82
C VAL A 223 17.61 -1.19 6.34
N LYS A 224 18.63 -0.96 5.48
CA LYS A 224 18.48 -0.98 4.03
C LYS A 224 17.93 -2.31 3.50
N MET A 225 17.10 -2.25 2.46
CA MET A 225 16.39 -3.41 1.90
C MET A 225 17.29 -4.58 1.49
N HIS A 226 18.53 -4.29 1.13
CA HIS A 226 19.52 -5.30 0.72
C HIS A 226 20.36 -5.84 1.88
N GLU A 227 20.28 -5.23 3.09
CA GLU A 227 20.98 -5.67 4.31
C GLU A 227 20.16 -6.72 5.06
N ARG A 228 19.74 -7.79 4.35
CA ARG A 228 18.82 -8.81 4.89
C ARG A 228 19.41 -9.61 6.06
N GLU A 229 20.72 -9.84 6.05
CA GLU A 229 21.43 -10.49 7.16
C GLU A 229 21.44 -9.62 8.43
N ALA A 230 21.60 -8.30 8.26
CA ALA A 230 21.50 -7.37 9.38
C ALA A 230 20.05 -7.32 9.92
N LEU A 231 19.04 -7.34 9.04
CA LEU A 231 17.64 -7.39 9.44
C LEU A 231 17.34 -8.68 10.22
N ALA A 232 17.82 -9.84 9.76
CA ALA A 232 17.70 -11.11 10.47
C ALA A 232 18.39 -11.07 11.84
N HIS A 233 19.59 -10.48 11.92
CA HIS A 233 20.28 -10.30 13.20
C HIS A 233 19.48 -9.45 14.19
N ILE A 234 18.89 -8.35 13.72
CA ILE A 234 18.03 -7.48 14.54
C ILE A 234 16.82 -8.29 15.04
N THR A 235 16.10 -8.97 14.15
CA THR A 235 14.94 -9.81 14.47
C THR A 235 15.23 -10.87 15.56
N HIS A 236 16.43 -11.46 15.52
CA HIS A 236 16.83 -12.45 16.55
C HIS A 236 17.35 -11.85 17.86
N THR A 237 17.62 -10.54 17.89
CA THR A 237 18.29 -9.87 19.03
C THR A 237 17.32 -9.01 19.85
N ILE A 238 16.26 -8.50 19.23
CA ILE A 238 15.28 -7.58 19.80
C ILE A 238 14.01 -8.35 20.20
N ASP A 239 13.40 -7.99 21.33
CA ASP A 239 12.14 -8.59 21.78
C ASP A 239 10.92 -8.01 21.05
N THR A 240 10.98 -6.74 20.63
CA THR A 240 9.92 -6.11 19.81
C THR A 240 9.88 -6.74 18.41
N PRO A 241 8.71 -7.17 17.92
CA PRO A 241 8.56 -7.75 16.58
C PRO A 241 9.11 -6.83 15.48
N ILE A 242 9.83 -7.41 14.52
CA ILE A 242 10.39 -6.70 13.37
C ILE A 242 9.55 -6.96 12.14
N MET A 243 9.21 -5.89 11.40
CA MET A 243 8.49 -5.98 10.15
C MET A 243 9.39 -5.68 8.96
N ALA A 244 9.34 -6.55 7.95
CA ALA A 244 9.96 -6.31 6.64
C ALA A 244 8.96 -5.67 5.69
N ASP A 245 9.31 -4.51 5.14
CA ASP A 245 8.60 -3.85 4.04
C ASP A 245 9.44 -3.91 2.76
N GLU A 246 10.44 -3.07 2.63
CA GLU A 246 11.27 -2.96 1.44
C GLU A 246 12.14 -4.20 1.19
N SER A 247 12.32 -5.05 2.17
CA SER A 247 13.08 -6.32 2.03
C SER A 247 12.26 -7.47 1.44
N VAL A 248 10.93 -7.35 1.34
CA VAL A 248 10.01 -8.39 0.84
C VAL A 248 9.00 -7.80 -0.13
N PHE A 249 9.20 -8.03 -1.44
CA PHE A 249 8.30 -7.52 -2.49
C PHE A 249 7.31 -8.58 -2.96
N ASP A 250 7.81 -9.74 -3.33
CA ASP A 250 7.12 -10.77 -4.09
C ASP A 250 7.17 -12.14 -3.38
N PRO A 251 6.52 -13.18 -3.90
CA PRO A 251 6.54 -14.51 -3.31
C PRO A 251 7.96 -15.09 -3.14
N LYS A 252 8.92 -14.75 -4.01
CA LYS A 252 10.32 -15.22 -3.87
C LYS A 252 11.00 -14.52 -2.70
N GLY A 253 10.78 -13.21 -2.56
CA GLY A 253 11.23 -12.44 -1.40
C GLY A 253 10.62 -12.94 -0.10
N ALA A 254 9.32 -13.27 -0.11
CA ALA A 254 8.62 -13.83 1.05
C ALA A 254 9.15 -15.21 1.43
N LEU A 255 9.40 -16.09 0.46
CA LEU A 255 9.98 -17.42 0.71
C LEU A 255 11.40 -17.29 1.31
N TYR A 256 12.25 -16.41 0.74
CA TYR A 256 13.57 -16.14 1.30
C TYR A 256 13.46 -15.60 2.73
N GLY A 257 12.55 -14.63 2.94
CA GLY A 257 12.32 -14.02 4.25
C GLY A 257 11.90 -15.05 5.31
N ALA A 258 10.98 -15.93 4.94
CA ALA A 258 10.52 -17.02 5.81
C ALA A 258 11.63 -18.03 6.13
N GLN A 259 12.39 -18.47 5.14
CA GLN A 259 13.48 -19.44 5.32
C GLN A 259 14.63 -18.90 6.19
N ASN A 260 14.92 -17.60 6.09
CA ASN A 260 16.02 -16.95 6.83
C ASN A 260 15.53 -16.19 8.06
N ARG A 261 14.23 -16.20 8.35
CA ARG A 261 13.59 -15.49 9.48
C ARG A 261 14.08 -14.05 9.60
N ILE A 262 14.01 -13.31 8.49
CA ILE A 262 14.48 -11.92 8.45
C ILE A 262 13.54 -10.96 9.18
N ALA A 263 12.29 -11.37 9.46
CA ALA A 263 11.28 -10.58 10.15
C ALA A 263 10.18 -11.48 10.75
N ASP A 264 9.43 -10.95 11.69
CA ASP A 264 8.25 -11.57 12.33
C ASP A 264 6.96 -11.20 11.60
N ILE A 265 6.98 -10.11 10.82
CA ILE A 265 5.83 -9.53 10.14
C ILE A 265 6.26 -9.14 8.71
N PHE A 266 5.37 -9.34 7.72
CA PHE A 266 5.54 -8.77 6.39
C PHE A 266 4.49 -7.68 6.14
N SER A 267 4.95 -6.50 5.72
CA SER A 267 4.10 -5.45 5.18
C SER A 267 3.61 -5.88 3.78
N LEU A 268 2.31 -5.99 3.59
CA LEU A 268 1.70 -6.46 2.36
C LEU A 268 1.14 -5.27 1.57
N LYS A 269 1.74 -4.98 0.40
CA LYS A 269 1.34 -3.87 -0.47
C LYS A 269 1.11 -4.39 -1.88
N ILE A 270 -0.03 -4.05 -2.48
CA ILE A 270 -0.36 -4.42 -3.87
C ILE A 270 0.73 -3.94 -4.83
N MET A 271 1.20 -2.71 -4.63
CA MET A 271 2.13 -2.03 -5.53
C MET A 271 3.46 -2.79 -5.67
N LYS A 272 4.13 -3.06 -4.55
CA LYS A 272 5.42 -3.77 -4.59
C LYS A 272 5.28 -5.24 -4.96
N SER A 273 4.12 -5.87 -4.67
CA SER A 273 3.90 -7.28 -5.02
C SER A 273 3.54 -7.48 -6.50
N GLY A 274 3.12 -6.42 -7.19
CA GLY A 274 2.73 -6.51 -8.60
C GLY A 274 1.31 -7.01 -8.81
N GLY A 275 0.42 -6.81 -7.81
CA GLY A 275 -0.99 -7.13 -7.89
C GLY A 275 -1.54 -7.82 -6.62
N ILE A 276 -2.87 -7.94 -6.57
CA ILE A 276 -3.62 -8.53 -5.45
C ILE A 276 -3.30 -10.02 -5.30
N ARG A 277 -3.30 -10.77 -6.39
CA ARG A 277 -3.07 -12.23 -6.37
C ARG A 277 -1.65 -12.55 -5.94
N ARG A 278 -0.64 -11.80 -6.41
CA ARG A 278 0.75 -11.93 -5.96
C ARG A 278 0.89 -11.59 -4.47
N ALA A 279 0.19 -10.57 -4.01
CA ALA A 279 0.15 -10.23 -2.60
C ALA A 279 -0.47 -11.35 -1.75
N LEU A 280 -1.53 -12.02 -2.24
CA LEU A 280 -2.10 -13.21 -1.58
C LEU A 280 -1.14 -14.40 -1.54
N GLU A 281 -0.28 -14.59 -2.56
CA GLU A 281 0.79 -15.60 -2.52
C GLU A 281 1.82 -15.26 -1.43
N VAL A 282 2.20 -13.99 -1.27
CA VAL A 282 3.06 -13.53 -0.16
C VAL A 282 2.39 -13.84 1.20
N ALA A 283 1.11 -13.50 1.35
CA ALA A 283 0.35 -13.78 2.56
C ALA A 283 0.26 -15.28 2.88
N ALA A 284 0.09 -16.13 1.86
CA ALA A 284 0.05 -17.58 2.02
C ALA A 284 1.40 -18.15 2.52
N ILE A 285 2.52 -17.65 1.98
CA ILE A 285 3.87 -18.03 2.43
C ILE A 285 4.11 -17.57 3.86
N ALA A 286 3.78 -16.32 4.19
CA ALA A 286 3.91 -15.77 5.52
C ALA A 286 3.12 -16.61 6.55
N ARG A 287 1.85 -16.87 6.28
CA ARG A 287 0.99 -17.69 7.13
C ARG A 287 1.54 -19.11 7.33
N ALA A 288 2.03 -19.75 6.27
CA ALA A 288 2.62 -21.09 6.36
C ALA A 288 3.90 -21.12 7.22
N ALA A 289 4.61 -19.99 7.31
CA ALA A 289 5.82 -19.81 8.11
C ALA A 289 5.57 -19.27 9.53
N GLY A 290 4.31 -18.96 9.90
CA GLY A 290 3.97 -18.33 11.18
C GLY A 290 4.45 -16.88 11.26
N ILE A 291 4.45 -16.17 10.14
CA ILE A 291 4.79 -14.75 10.01
C ILE A 291 3.48 -13.97 9.85
N GLU A 292 3.33 -12.89 10.61
CA GLU A 292 2.13 -12.06 10.58
C GLU A 292 2.11 -11.13 9.36
N ILE A 293 0.91 -10.62 9.03
CA ILE A 293 0.69 -9.69 7.92
C ILE A 293 0.15 -8.35 8.43
N TYR A 294 0.67 -7.29 7.87
CA TYR A 294 0.16 -5.93 8.01
C TYR A 294 -0.22 -5.35 6.64
N GLY A 295 -1.39 -4.71 6.55
CA GLY A 295 -1.85 -4.05 5.32
C GLY A 295 -1.17 -2.70 5.12
N GLY A 296 -0.09 -2.68 4.34
CA GLY A 296 0.62 -1.46 3.98
C GLY A 296 0.08 -0.79 2.72
N CYS A 297 0.41 0.49 2.52
CA CYS A 297 0.15 1.22 1.28
C CYS A 297 1.38 2.04 0.84
N MET A 298 1.29 2.59 -0.36
CA MET A 298 2.15 3.66 -0.86
C MET A 298 1.44 5.01 -0.71
N PHE A 299 1.86 6.03 -1.46
CA PHE A 299 1.12 7.29 -1.60
C PHE A 299 0.03 7.12 -2.66
N GLU A 300 -1.13 6.64 -2.24
CA GLU A 300 -2.20 6.09 -3.08
C GLU A 300 -3.47 6.92 -3.03
N THR A 301 -4.23 6.92 -4.14
CA THR A 301 -5.59 7.46 -4.16
C THR A 301 -6.60 6.46 -3.57
N GLY A 302 -7.84 6.88 -3.41
CA GLY A 302 -8.93 6.00 -2.96
C GLY A 302 -9.17 4.80 -3.87
N LEU A 303 -8.74 4.87 -5.14
CA LEU A 303 -8.83 3.76 -6.09
C LEU A 303 -7.95 2.58 -5.65
N ALA A 304 -6.67 2.83 -5.39
CA ALA A 304 -5.76 1.79 -4.90
C ALA A 304 -6.09 1.35 -3.47
N HIS A 305 -6.54 2.28 -2.61
CA HIS A 305 -7.04 1.92 -1.27
C HIS A 305 -8.25 0.97 -1.32
N ALA A 306 -9.16 1.14 -2.30
CA ALA A 306 -10.26 0.20 -2.50
C ALA A 306 -9.74 -1.20 -2.84
N ALA A 307 -8.77 -1.30 -3.75
CA ALA A 307 -8.12 -2.57 -4.08
C ALA A 307 -7.39 -3.17 -2.86
N GLY A 308 -6.68 -2.34 -2.08
CA GLY A 308 -6.05 -2.73 -0.82
C GLY A 308 -7.04 -3.25 0.21
N ALA A 309 -8.19 -2.59 0.36
CA ALA A 309 -9.25 -3.02 1.26
C ALA A 309 -9.83 -4.39 0.84
N HIS A 310 -10.03 -4.62 -0.46
CA HIS A 310 -10.44 -5.94 -0.96
C HIS A 310 -9.39 -7.02 -0.72
N LEU A 311 -8.10 -6.72 -0.94
CA LEU A 311 -7.01 -7.64 -0.61
C LEU A 311 -7.05 -8.03 0.87
N MET A 312 -7.07 -7.04 1.77
CA MET A 312 -7.07 -7.30 3.21
C MET A 312 -8.36 -7.97 3.69
N ALA A 313 -9.48 -7.74 3.01
CA ALA A 313 -10.72 -8.45 3.28
C ALA A 313 -10.64 -9.95 2.95
N ALA A 314 -9.81 -10.34 1.98
CA ALA A 314 -9.59 -11.72 1.58
C ALA A 314 -8.48 -12.44 2.37
N VAL A 315 -7.60 -11.71 3.07
CA VAL A 315 -6.53 -12.31 3.90
C VAL A 315 -7.12 -12.85 5.20
N PRO A 316 -6.96 -14.14 5.54
CA PRO A 316 -7.33 -14.67 6.86
C PRO A 316 -6.50 -14.00 7.97
N ASP A 317 -7.05 -13.98 9.20
CA ASP A 317 -6.35 -13.66 10.45
C ASP A 317 -5.54 -12.33 10.45
N LEU A 318 -6.06 -11.27 9.81
CA LEU A 318 -5.41 -9.95 9.75
C LEU A 318 -5.50 -9.24 11.13
N VAL A 319 -4.59 -9.56 12.05
CA VAL A 319 -4.58 -9.00 13.41
C VAL A 319 -3.97 -7.60 13.46
N LEU A 320 -3.00 -7.30 12.61
CA LEU A 320 -2.26 -6.03 12.63
C LEU A 320 -2.94 -4.89 11.85
N GLN A 321 -4.08 -5.15 11.22
CA GLN A 321 -4.90 -4.14 10.55
C GLN A 321 -4.21 -3.51 9.32
N CYS A 322 -4.54 -2.23 8.94
CA CYS A 322 -4.01 -1.59 7.73
C CYS A 322 -3.79 -0.08 7.88
N GLU A 323 -3.14 0.53 6.89
CA GLU A 323 -2.83 1.97 6.86
C GLU A 323 -3.44 2.73 5.66
N PHE A 324 -4.62 2.32 5.16
CA PHE A 324 -5.24 2.95 3.98
C PHE A 324 -5.93 4.28 4.33
N TYR A 325 -5.14 5.31 4.64
CA TYR A 325 -5.62 6.63 5.06
C TYR A 325 -5.21 7.77 4.12
N MET A 326 -4.27 7.54 3.20
CA MET A 326 -3.64 8.59 2.39
C MET A 326 -4.66 9.42 1.60
N ALA A 327 -5.59 8.79 0.90
CA ALA A 327 -6.62 9.48 0.13
C ALA A 327 -7.54 10.36 0.98
N THR A 328 -7.80 9.97 2.23
CA THR A 328 -8.76 10.66 3.10
C THR A 328 -8.12 11.77 3.93
N TYR A 329 -6.96 11.51 4.54
CA TYR A 329 -6.37 12.41 5.51
C TYR A 329 -5.11 13.12 5.02
N TYR A 330 -4.33 12.52 4.11
CA TYR A 330 -3.09 13.09 3.61
C TYR A 330 -3.29 13.93 2.33
N ALA A 331 -3.99 13.40 1.32
CA ALA A 331 -4.23 14.11 0.07
C ALA A 331 -5.20 15.29 0.26
N ALA A 332 -4.98 16.38 -0.49
CA ALA A 332 -5.87 17.53 -0.49
C ALA A 332 -7.24 17.24 -1.15
N ASP A 333 -7.30 16.23 -2.02
CA ASP A 333 -8.50 15.75 -2.72
C ASP A 333 -8.28 14.29 -3.15
N ASP A 334 -9.29 13.67 -3.77
CA ASP A 334 -9.24 12.33 -4.33
C ASP A 334 -9.87 12.32 -5.73
N ILE A 335 -9.62 11.27 -6.51
CA ILE A 335 -10.20 11.10 -7.85
C ILE A 335 -11.55 10.37 -7.86
N LEU A 336 -12.04 9.93 -6.72
CA LEU A 336 -13.30 9.20 -6.63
C LEU A 336 -14.52 10.15 -6.61
N THR A 337 -15.65 9.68 -7.14
CA THR A 337 -16.95 10.39 -7.07
C THR A 337 -17.47 10.48 -5.65
N GLN A 338 -17.24 9.46 -4.84
CA GLN A 338 -17.53 9.42 -3.40
C GLN A 338 -16.23 9.18 -2.64
N PRO A 339 -16.04 9.80 -1.46
CA PRO A 339 -14.85 9.57 -0.66
C PRO A 339 -14.65 8.09 -0.34
N PHE A 340 -13.39 7.64 -0.35
CA PHE A 340 -13.03 6.31 0.13
C PHE A 340 -13.53 6.10 1.57
N PRO A 341 -14.15 4.95 1.90
CA PRO A 341 -14.93 4.78 3.12
C PRO A 341 -14.06 4.56 4.36
N VAL A 342 -13.50 5.63 4.92
CA VAL A 342 -12.81 5.65 6.21
C VAL A 342 -13.66 6.45 7.21
N LYS A 343 -14.00 5.84 8.35
CA LYS A 343 -14.76 6.48 9.43
C LYS A 343 -14.58 5.75 10.76
N HIS A 344 -14.64 6.50 11.84
CA HIS A 344 -14.56 5.96 13.21
C HIS A 344 -13.31 5.09 13.42
N GLY A 345 -12.18 5.57 12.94
CA GLY A 345 -10.90 4.85 13.03
C GLY A 345 -10.83 3.54 12.23
N ARG A 346 -11.73 3.34 11.27
CA ARG A 346 -11.80 2.10 10.49
C ARG A 346 -11.89 2.34 8.98
N VAL A 347 -11.17 1.53 8.23
CA VAL A 347 -11.30 1.38 6.79
C VAL A 347 -12.41 0.37 6.50
N HIS A 348 -13.40 0.74 5.71
CA HIS A 348 -14.47 -0.15 5.27
C HIS A 348 -14.17 -0.67 3.86
N VAL A 349 -14.48 -1.94 3.64
CA VAL A 349 -14.36 -2.54 2.30
C VAL A 349 -15.49 -2.01 1.44
N PRO A 350 -15.21 -1.41 0.25
CA PRO A 350 -16.26 -0.95 -0.63
C PRO A 350 -17.23 -2.08 -1.03
N ASP A 351 -18.51 -1.75 -1.12
CA ASP A 351 -19.53 -2.68 -1.56
C ASP A 351 -19.78 -2.57 -3.06
N GLY A 352 -20.26 -3.65 -3.67
CA GLY A 352 -20.65 -3.69 -5.09
C GLY A 352 -19.65 -4.44 -5.97
N PRO A 353 -19.97 -4.58 -7.29
CA PRO A 353 -19.14 -5.29 -8.25
C PRO A 353 -17.79 -4.61 -8.50
N GLY A 354 -16.77 -5.39 -8.78
CA GLY A 354 -15.43 -4.89 -9.03
C GLY A 354 -14.79 -4.28 -7.80
N LEU A 355 -14.19 -3.11 -7.93
CA LEU A 355 -13.58 -2.35 -6.84
C LEU A 355 -14.62 -1.65 -5.94
N GLY A 356 -15.90 -1.58 -6.36
CA GLY A 356 -16.95 -0.93 -5.60
C GLY A 356 -16.82 0.59 -5.48
N VAL A 357 -15.97 1.22 -6.29
CA VAL A 357 -15.74 2.68 -6.34
C VAL A 357 -15.83 3.18 -7.78
N ALA A 358 -16.08 4.47 -7.96
CA ALA A 358 -16.18 5.08 -9.28
C ALA A 358 -15.21 6.28 -9.38
N VAL A 359 -14.44 6.32 -10.46
CA VAL A 359 -13.54 7.42 -10.79
C VAL A 359 -14.35 8.59 -11.36
N ASP A 360 -14.05 9.81 -10.92
CA ASP A 360 -14.62 11.06 -11.42
C ASP A 360 -13.75 11.61 -12.55
N PRO A 361 -14.25 11.66 -13.80
CA PRO A 361 -13.49 12.14 -14.95
C PRO A 361 -13.04 13.61 -14.82
N ASP A 362 -13.84 14.45 -14.16
CA ASP A 362 -13.52 15.87 -13.99
C ASP A 362 -12.36 16.04 -12.98
N LYS A 363 -12.37 15.27 -11.90
CA LYS A 363 -11.28 15.24 -10.94
C LYS A 363 -10.01 14.65 -11.55
N LEU A 364 -10.13 13.58 -12.34
CA LEU A 364 -9.00 13.00 -13.07
C LEU A 364 -8.35 14.03 -13.99
N ALA A 365 -9.16 14.78 -14.77
CA ALA A 365 -8.68 15.85 -15.64
C ALA A 365 -8.08 17.04 -14.86
N LYS A 366 -8.66 17.41 -13.72
CA LYS A 366 -8.19 18.48 -12.84
C LYS A 366 -6.74 18.26 -12.37
N TYR A 367 -6.39 17.01 -12.03
CA TYR A 367 -5.08 16.65 -11.50
C TYR A 367 -4.11 16.11 -12.55
N ALA A 368 -4.50 16.09 -13.82
CA ALA A 368 -3.63 15.64 -14.91
C ALA A 368 -2.36 16.52 -15.03
N VAL A 369 -1.19 15.87 -15.09
CA VAL A 369 0.11 16.54 -15.25
C VAL A 369 0.75 16.29 -16.61
N ALA A 370 0.08 15.52 -17.46
CA ALA A 370 0.49 15.23 -18.84
C ALA A 370 -0.72 14.86 -19.69
N GLU A 371 -0.55 14.86 -21.01
CA GLU A 371 -1.56 14.32 -21.92
C GLU A 371 -1.80 12.82 -21.64
N THR A 372 -3.07 12.39 -21.76
CA THR A 372 -3.45 10.99 -21.64
C THR A 372 -2.81 10.17 -22.76
N LEU A 373 -2.12 9.09 -22.42
CA LEU A 373 -1.60 8.14 -23.39
C LEU A 373 -2.73 7.20 -23.84
N THR A 374 -2.99 7.12 -25.15
CA THR A 374 -4.11 6.34 -25.75
C THR A 374 -3.65 5.28 -26.73
#